data_34fd57458528ce1d02213d8f73eb626a
#
_entry.id   34fd57458528ce1d02213d8f73eb626a
#
_cell.length_a   1.000
_cell.length_b   1.000
_cell.length_c   1.000
_cell.angle_alpha   90.00
_cell.angle_beta   90.00
_cell.angle_gamma   90.00
#
_symmetry.space_group_name_H-M   'P 1'
#
loop_
_entity.id
_entity.type
_entity.pdbx_description
1 polymer ?
#
loop_
_entity_poly.entity_id
_entity_poly.type
_entity_poly.pdbx_seq_one_letter_code
_entity_poly.pdbx_strand_id
1 'polypeptide(L)'
;MKVLILSVPAGGGHMQTARALFDYLDQQENTECKILDIAENVNDLAAQLVSEGYLFASTYMQTGYRLVYNKMDKRTKKSFTAASQMLYQICGKKLLEYVEEFCPDVIVSTHVFATVVLNIHQKKHKLNAKIISIVTDFTVHPMWEQTTSDYYIIASENLTPVALKKLGTAENVLPLGIPIKEEFSEKISRKYAREALDIKDKFTVLIMMGSMGYANATVDIVKQLDSLDDDFSIIAVCGKNKGLKEKLNALNTKKDLIVYGFCDNISLLMDACDCIITKPGGLSTSEAMAKGLPIILANPIPGQEERNLEFMQSNGVAMSLSDEFTADKAVHELICNPDVKEKLIENINRLAKPYSTHDLAELIYEIIN
;
A
#
# COMPACT_ATOMS: atom_id res chain seq x y z
N MET A 1 3.51 -13.67 24.29
CA MET A 1 4.26 -13.34 23.07
C MET A 1 4.42 -11.85 22.93
N LYS A 2 5.61 -11.38 22.55
CA LYS A 2 5.87 -9.94 22.30
C LYS A 2 6.20 -9.69 20.84
N VAL A 3 5.40 -8.87 20.18
CA VAL A 3 5.59 -8.51 18.77
C VAL A 3 5.89 -7.01 18.64
N LEU A 4 7.00 -6.67 18.00
CA LEU A 4 7.36 -5.29 17.69
C LEU A 4 7.20 -5.03 16.18
N ILE A 5 6.31 -4.13 15.82
CA ILE A 5 6.09 -3.75 14.43
C ILE A 5 6.83 -2.44 14.13
N LEU A 6 7.74 -2.47 13.17
CA LEU A 6 8.52 -1.33 12.75
C LEU A 6 7.96 -0.75 11.45
N SER A 7 7.67 0.54 11.45
CA SER A 7 7.12 1.23 10.28
C SER A 7 7.73 2.61 10.08
N VAL A 8 7.43 3.21 8.93
CA VAL A 8 7.81 4.59 8.58
C VAL A 8 6.58 5.29 7.99
N PRO A 9 6.30 6.56 8.31
CA PRO A 9 5.11 7.27 7.83
C PRO A 9 5.21 7.71 6.36
N ALA A 10 6.01 7.04 5.56
CA ALA A 10 6.18 7.32 4.14
C ALA A 10 4.94 6.90 3.34
N GLY A 11 4.22 7.86 2.77
CA GLY A 11 3.08 7.62 1.88
C GLY A 11 1.81 7.06 2.53
N GLY A 12 1.83 6.73 3.81
CA GLY A 12 0.67 6.23 4.57
C GLY A 12 0.42 4.72 4.49
N GLY A 13 0.74 4.04 3.40
CA GLY A 13 0.47 2.61 3.21
C GLY A 13 1.20 1.72 4.22
N HIS A 14 2.50 1.93 4.43
CA HIS A 14 3.31 1.16 5.38
C HIS A 14 2.76 1.20 6.81
N MET A 15 2.38 2.40 7.27
CA MET A 15 1.80 2.57 8.61
C MET A 15 0.41 1.93 8.72
N GLN A 16 -0.41 1.98 7.68
CA GLN A 16 -1.72 1.31 7.68
C GLN A 16 -1.57 -0.22 7.66
N THR A 17 -0.61 -0.76 6.91
CA THR A 17 -0.24 -2.19 6.96
C THR A 17 0.23 -2.59 8.37
N ALA A 18 1.05 -1.75 9.02
CA ALA A 18 1.47 -1.97 10.40
C ALA A 18 0.29 -1.99 11.38
N ARG A 19 -0.64 -1.04 11.20
CA ARG A 19 -1.86 -0.95 12.03
C ARG A 19 -2.80 -2.12 11.81
N ALA A 20 -2.97 -2.58 10.57
CA ALA A 20 -3.80 -3.74 10.28
C ALA A 20 -3.33 -4.98 11.07
N LEU A 21 -2.02 -5.24 11.07
CA LEU A 21 -1.45 -6.33 11.85
C LEU A 21 -1.55 -6.08 13.37
N PHE A 22 -1.29 -4.85 13.81
CA PHE A 22 -1.39 -4.47 15.22
C PHE A 22 -2.81 -4.66 15.74
N ASP A 23 -3.82 -4.11 15.05
CA ASP A 23 -5.23 -4.18 15.46
C ASP A 23 -5.71 -5.64 15.58
N TYR A 24 -5.20 -6.53 14.72
CA TYR A 24 -5.49 -7.96 14.78
C TYR A 24 -4.81 -8.64 15.97
N LEU A 25 -3.50 -8.40 16.18
CA LEU A 25 -2.72 -9.04 17.25
C LEU A 25 -3.09 -8.51 18.65
N ASP A 26 -3.46 -7.25 18.79
CA ASP A 26 -3.84 -6.62 20.05
C ASP A 26 -5.16 -7.18 20.63
N GLN A 27 -5.99 -7.78 19.78
CA GLN A 27 -7.21 -8.47 20.19
C GLN A 27 -6.95 -9.90 20.71
N GLN A 28 -5.73 -10.43 20.53
CA GLN A 28 -5.41 -11.81 20.88
C GLN A 28 -4.90 -11.91 22.32
N GLU A 29 -5.45 -12.86 23.07
CA GLU A 29 -5.00 -13.14 24.44
C GLU A 29 -3.51 -13.51 24.49
N ASN A 30 -2.80 -13.05 25.51
CA ASN A 30 -1.37 -13.32 25.75
C ASN A 30 -0.40 -12.75 24.68
N THR A 31 -0.82 -11.74 23.92
CA THR A 31 0.02 -11.03 22.96
C THR A 31 0.22 -9.58 23.38
N GLU A 32 1.46 -9.15 23.58
CA GLU A 32 1.84 -7.75 23.75
C GLU A 32 2.40 -7.25 22.41
N CYS A 33 1.65 -6.39 21.73
CA CYS A 33 2.04 -5.84 20.42
C CYS A 33 2.32 -4.34 20.52
N LYS A 34 3.37 -3.86 19.85
CA LYS A 34 3.68 -2.43 19.75
C LYS A 34 4.08 -2.03 18.34
N ILE A 35 3.67 -0.82 17.94
CA ILE A 35 4.15 -0.19 16.71
C ILE A 35 5.19 0.87 17.09
N LEU A 36 6.34 0.83 16.44
CA LEU A 36 7.36 1.86 16.54
C LEU A 36 7.51 2.56 15.19
N ASP A 37 7.22 3.86 15.16
CA ASP A 37 7.60 4.73 14.04
C ASP A 37 9.08 5.04 14.16
N ILE A 38 9.87 4.53 13.19
CA ILE A 38 11.32 4.73 13.21
C ILE A 38 11.68 6.18 12.94
N ALA A 39 10.88 6.91 12.17
CA ALA A 39 11.15 8.30 11.86
C ALA A 39 11.01 9.21 13.10
N GLU A 40 10.06 8.98 13.97
CA GLU A 40 9.88 9.76 15.20
C GLU A 40 10.97 9.48 16.24
N ASN A 41 11.57 8.29 16.20
CA ASN A 41 12.62 7.88 17.15
C ASN A 41 14.05 8.17 16.69
N VAL A 42 14.19 8.73 15.50
CA VAL A 42 15.45 9.26 14.97
C VAL A 42 15.46 10.77 15.20
N ASN A 43 16.63 11.38 15.43
CA ASN A 43 16.76 12.85 15.56
C ASN A 43 15.98 13.56 14.45
N ASP A 44 15.23 14.62 14.78
CA ASP A 44 14.34 15.38 13.88
C ASP A 44 14.92 15.66 12.48
N LEU A 45 16.23 15.85 12.37
CA LEU A 45 16.91 16.08 11.09
C LEU A 45 16.95 14.84 10.18
N ALA A 46 17.07 13.64 10.74
CA ALA A 46 17.10 12.40 9.97
C ALA A 46 15.68 11.91 9.64
N ALA A 47 14.71 12.17 10.51
CA ALA A 47 13.28 11.96 10.24
C ALA A 47 12.83 12.84 9.08
N GLN A 48 13.19 14.11 9.05
CA GLN A 48 12.92 15.02 7.95
C GLN A 48 13.61 14.58 6.64
N LEU A 49 14.86 14.16 6.68
CA LEU A 49 15.57 13.66 5.49
C LEU A 49 14.95 12.38 4.91
N VAL A 50 14.40 11.50 5.73
CA VAL A 50 13.77 10.24 5.28
C VAL A 50 12.35 10.49 4.78
N SER A 51 11.52 11.22 5.53
CA SER A 51 10.11 11.46 5.16
C SER A 51 9.95 12.56 4.11
N GLU A 52 10.58 13.72 4.29
CA GLU A 52 10.50 14.83 3.34
C GLU A 52 11.36 14.59 2.10
N GLY A 53 12.52 13.95 2.25
CA GLY A 53 13.39 13.60 1.12
C GLY A 53 12.73 12.60 0.19
N TYR A 54 12.03 11.59 0.71
CA TYR A 54 11.26 10.64 -0.09
C TYR A 54 10.05 11.31 -0.74
N LEU A 55 9.25 12.08 0.01
CA LEU A 55 8.10 12.82 -0.50
C LEU A 55 8.52 13.87 -1.53
N PHE A 56 9.58 14.63 -1.27
CA PHE A 56 10.11 15.62 -2.20
C PHE A 56 10.64 14.97 -3.48
N ALA A 57 11.42 13.89 -3.37
CA ALA A 57 11.96 13.19 -4.52
C ALA A 57 10.85 12.54 -5.37
N SER A 58 9.86 11.92 -4.73
CA SER A 58 8.75 11.25 -5.43
C SER A 58 7.74 12.23 -6.04
N THR A 59 7.58 13.42 -5.47
CA THR A 59 6.56 14.40 -5.89
C THR A 59 7.13 15.46 -6.84
N TYR A 60 8.33 15.99 -6.54
CA TYR A 60 8.90 17.13 -7.26
C TYR A 60 10.09 16.79 -8.18
N MET A 61 10.75 15.64 -7.96
CA MET A 61 11.89 15.21 -8.75
C MET A 61 11.63 13.86 -9.45
N GLN A 62 10.43 13.66 -9.98
CA GLN A 62 10.02 12.39 -10.59
C GLN A 62 11.02 11.82 -11.60
N THR A 63 11.55 12.67 -12.49
CA THR A 63 12.56 12.25 -13.49
C THR A 63 13.88 11.83 -12.83
N GLY A 64 14.31 12.58 -11.80
CA GLY A 64 15.52 12.26 -11.04
C GLY A 64 15.36 10.98 -10.21
N TYR A 65 14.21 10.80 -9.58
CA TYR A 65 13.86 9.58 -8.82
C TYR A 65 13.84 8.35 -9.73
N ARG A 66 13.21 8.43 -10.91
CA ARG A 66 13.20 7.37 -11.93
C ARG A 66 14.62 6.97 -12.36
N LEU A 67 15.51 7.95 -12.59
CA LEU A 67 16.89 7.68 -12.96
C LEU A 67 17.66 6.99 -11.83
N VAL A 68 17.48 7.43 -10.59
CA VAL A 68 18.09 6.82 -9.41
C VAL A 68 17.57 5.40 -9.21
N TYR A 69 16.26 5.19 -9.26
CA TYR A 69 15.62 3.89 -9.13
C TYR A 69 16.14 2.91 -10.19
N ASN A 70 16.13 3.30 -11.48
CA ASN A 70 16.62 2.47 -12.58
C ASN A 70 18.13 2.19 -12.49
N LYS A 71 18.90 3.11 -11.91
CA LYS A 71 20.34 2.92 -11.68
C LYS A 71 20.59 1.97 -10.52
N MET A 72 19.75 1.98 -9.48
CA MET A 72 19.80 1.01 -8.38
C MET A 72 19.42 -0.39 -8.85
N ASP A 73 18.40 -0.53 -9.66
CA ASP A 73 17.93 -1.80 -10.22
C ASP A 73 18.98 -2.50 -11.13
N LYS A 74 19.83 -1.72 -11.78
CA LYS A 74 20.93 -2.22 -12.65
C LYS A 74 22.26 -2.49 -11.89
N ARG A 75 22.37 -2.08 -10.61
CA ARG A 75 23.59 -2.29 -9.81
C ARG A 75 23.51 -3.59 -9.03
N THR A 76 24.35 -4.56 -9.39
CA THR A 76 24.63 -5.74 -8.55
C THR A 76 25.25 -5.34 -7.22
N LYS A 77 24.66 -5.83 -6.11
CA LYS A 77 25.19 -5.98 -4.72
C LYS A 77 26.38 -5.11 -4.26
N LYS A 78 26.48 -3.82 -4.58
CA LYS A 78 27.57 -3.00 -4.03
C LYS A 78 27.11 -1.70 -3.40
N SER A 79 27.23 -1.73 -2.09
CA SER A 79 27.57 -0.69 -1.11
C SER A 79 26.64 0.51 -0.96
N PHE A 80 25.95 0.53 0.17
CA PHE A 80 25.68 1.79 0.86
C PHE A 80 26.97 2.63 0.90
N THR A 81 26.87 3.91 0.59
CA THR A 81 27.98 4.84 0.78
C THR A 81 28.31 4.92 2.28
N ALA A 82 29.57 5.26 2.64
CA ALA A 82 29.95 5.45 4.04
C ALA A 82 29.00 6.42 4.78
N ALA A 83 28.48 7.42 4.06
CA ALA A 83 27.52 8.39 4.60
C ALA A 83 26.16 7.74 4.94
N SER A 84 25.63 6.86 4.08
CA SER A 84 24.39 6.14 4.41
C SER A 84 24.57 5.16 5.55
N GLN A 85 25.72 4.47 5.64
CA GLN A 85 26.03 3.60 6.77
C GLN A 85 26.12 4.37 8.09
N MET A 86 26.70 5.57 8.07
CA MET A 86 26.77 6.43 9.26
C MET A 86 25.36 6.89 9.68
N LEU A 87 24.52 7.30 8.73
CA LEU A 87 23.13 7.67 9.01
C LEU A 87 22.35 6.50 9.65
N TYR A 88 22.46 5.30 9.07
CA TYR A 88 21.80 4.11 9.62
C TYR A 88 22.33 3.73 11.02
N GLN A 89 23.61 3.97 11.30
CA GLN A 89 24.16 3.73 12.64
C GLN A 89 23.60 4.71 13.69
N ILE A 90 23.43 5.98 13.32
CA ILE A 90 22.84 7.00 14.22
C ILE A 90 21.37 6.68 14.48
N CYS A 91 20.62 6.37 13.44
CA CYS A 91 19.20 5.98 13.54
C CYS A 91 19.01 4.71 14.37
N GLY A 92 19.94 3.77 14.26
CA GLY A 92 19.78 2.47 14.85
C GLY A 92 20.05 2.40 16.35
N LYS A 93 20.75 3.36 16.95
CA LYS A 93 21.08 3.29 18.38
C LYS A 93 19.82 3.31 19.26
N LYS A 94 18.93 4.27 19.05
CA LYS A 94 17.67 4.37 19.78
C LYS A 94 16.75 3.19 19.51
N LEU A 95 16.72 2.71 18.25
CA LEU A 95 15.95 1.51 17.90
C LEU A 95 16.42 0.29 18.68
N LEU A 96 17.73 0.11 18.81
CA LEU A 96 18.31 -0.99 19.59
C LEU A 96 17.99 -0.90 21.06
N GLU A 97 18.14 0.27 21.67
CA GLU A 97 17.80 0.51 23.06
C GLU A 97 16.34 0.11 23.32
N TYR A 98 15.43 0.48 22.39
CA TYR A 98 14.03 0.10 22.47
C TYR A 98 13.80 -1.40 22.30
N VAL A 99 14.48 -2.05 21.34
CA VAL A 99 14.39 -3.51 21.11
C VAL A 99 14.91 -4.27 22.33
N GLU A 100 16.03 -3.83 22.91
CA GLU A 100 16.61 -4.45 24.11
C GLU A 100 15.69 -4.30 25.35
N GLU A 101 15.04 -3.15 25.51
CA GLU A 101 14.10 -2.89 26.60
C GLU A 101 12.78 -3.70 26.42
N PHE A 102 12.23 -3.71 25.21
CA PHE A 102 10.98 -4.40 24.92
C PHE A 102 11.14 -5.92 24.89
N CYS A 103 12.33 -6.43 24.50
CA CYS A 103 12.65 -7.85 24.34
C CYS A 103 11.61 -8.60 23.49
N PRO A 104 11.39 -8.23 22.21
CA PRO A 104 10.40 -8.89 21.37
C PRO A 104 10.80 -10.32 21.01
N ASP A 105 9.81 -11.20 20.86
CA ASP A 105 9.97 -12.53 20.29
C ASP A 105 10.07 -12.44 18.75
N VAL A 106 9.25 -11.53 18.15
CA VAL A 106 9.21 -11.27 16.72
C VAL A 106 9.27 -9.76 16.45
N ILE A 107 10.04 -9.39 15.43
CA ILE A 107 10.07 -8.04 14.86
C ILE A 107 9.51 -8.09 13.45
N VAL A 108 8.42 -7.37 13.19
CA VAL A 108 7.82 -7.25 11.86
C VAL A 108 8.16 -5.89 11.29
N SER A 109 8.71 -5.85 10.08
CA SER A 109 9.06 -4.62 9.39
C SER A 109 8.19 -4.41 8.16
N THR A 110 7.50 -3.28 8.08
CA THR A 110 6.69 -2.91 6.91
C THR A 110 7.42 -2.03 5.89
N HIS A 111 8.67 -1.68 6.18
CA HIS A 111 9.47 -0.81 5.30
C HIS A 111 10.92 -1.23 5.25
N VAL A 112 11.50 -1.27 4.03
CA VAL A 112 12.88 -1.72 3.80
C VAL A 112 13.93 -0.98 4.65
N PHE A 113 13.74 0.32 4.90
CA PHE A 113 14.62 1.12 5.74
C PHE A 113 14.72 0.55 7.16
N ALA A 114 13.61 0.13 7.75
CA ALA A 114 13.57 -0.47 9.08
C ALA A 114 14.40 -1.75 9.13
N THR A 115 14.23 -2.63 8.15
CA THR A 115 14.99 -3.88 8.07
C THR A 115 16.48 -3.62 7.88
N VAL A 116 16.87 -2.66 7.04
CA VAL A 116 18.28 -2.28 6.86
C VAL A 116 18.91 -1.82 8.18
N VAL A 117 18.22 -0.96 8.93
CA VAL A 117 18.70 -0.46 10.24
C VAL A 117 18.87 -1.63 11.21
N LEU A 118 17.89 -2.52 11.31
CA LEU A 118 17.99 -3.74 12.13
C LEU A 118 19.21 -4.59 11.76
N ASN A 119 19.41 -4.86 10.46
CA ASN A 119 20.48 -5.75 10.01
C ASN A 119 21.88 -5.17 10.24
N ILE A 120 22.08 -3.85 10.21
CA ILE A 120 23.35 -3.23 10.56
C ILE A 120 23.69 -3.49 12.03
N HIS A 121 22.69 -3.48 12.89
CA HIS A 121 22.86 -3.68 14.33
C HIS A 121 22.88 -5.16 14.72
N GLN A 122 22.12 -6.02 14.05
CA GLN A 122 22.16 -7.47 14.27
C GLN A 122 23.57 -8.06 14.12
N LYS A 123 24.41 -7.49 13.25
CA LYS A 123 25.82 -7.89 13.10
C LYS A 123 26.69 -7.59 14.32
N LYS A 124 26.29 -6.61 15.15
CA LYS A 124 27.04 -6.17 16.34
C LYS A 124 26.41 -6.69 17.64
N HIS A 125 25.11 -6.86 17.64
CA HIS A 125 24.31 -7.25 18.81
C HIS A 125 23.50 -8.51 18.44
N LYS A 126 23.55 -9.51 19.30
CA LYS A 126 22.81 -10.74 19.09
C LYS A 126 21.32 -10.52 19.40
N LEU A 127 20.53 -10.19 18.39
CA LEU A 127 19.07 -10.15 18.52
C LEU A 127 18.53 -11.57 18.52
N ASN A 128 17.75 -11.92 19.53
CA ASN A 128 17.13 -13.25 19.64
C ASN A 128 15.76 -13.30 18.92
N ALA A 129 15.20 -12.13 18.55
CA ALA A 129 13.92 -12.02 17.86
C ALA A 129 13.99 -12.53 16.42
N LYS A 130 12.93 -13.19 15.96
CA LYS A 130 12.72 -13.48 14.53
C LYS A 130 12.36 -12.21 13.77
N ILE A 131 12.90 -12.03 12.58
CA ILE A 131 12.63 -10.86 11.74
C ILE A 131 11.77 -11.27 10.55
N ILE A 132 10.60 -10.63 10.43
CA ILE A 132 9.68 -10.74 9.30
C ILE A 132 9.65 -9.42 8.55
N SER A 133 9.91 -9.43 7.25
CA SER A 133 9.84 -8.24 6.39
C SER A 133 8.67 -8.34 5.43
N ILE A 134 7.82 -7.32 5.41
CA ILE A 134 6.67 -7.22 4.52
C ILE A 134 7.04 -6.33 3.34
N VAL A 135 7.03 -6.89 2.14
CA VAL A 135 7.17 -6.15 0.89
C VAL A 135 5.79 -5.60 0.52
N THR A 136 5.56 -4.33 0.82
CA THR A 136 4.26 -3.65 0.71
C THR A 136 3.92 -3.14 -0.70
N ASP A 137 4.46 -3.79 -1.73
CA ASP A 137 4.28 -3.47 -3.14
C ASP A 137 4.14 -4.74 -3.99
N PHE A 138 3.60 -4.57 -5.19
CA PHE A 138 3.57 -5.62 -6.22
C PHE A 138 4.86 -5.66 -7.05
N THR A 139 5.95 -5.28 -6.42
CA THR A 139 7.32 -5.36 -6.95
C THR A 139 8.31 -5.52 -5.79
N VAL A 140 9.48 -6.07 -6.07
CA VAL A 140 10.57 -6.14 -5.08
C VAL A 140 11.56 -5.02 -5.36
N HIS A 141 11.49 -3.95 -4.54
CA HIS A 141 12.40 -2.81 -4.65
C HIS A 141 13.87 -3.25 -4.48
N PRO A 142 14.81 -2.70 -5.27
CA PRO A 142 16.22 -3.13 -5.22
C PRO A 142 16.89 -3.04 -3.84
N MET A 143 16.44 -2.16 -2.96
CA MET A 143 16.97 -2.07 -1.60
C MET A 143 16.72 -3.33 -0.76
N TRP A 144 15.67 -4.09 -1.03
CA TRP A 144 15.39 -5.33 -0.32
C TRP A 144 16.49 -6.39 -0.51
N GLU A 145 17.24 -6.35 -1.63
CA GLU A 145 18.38 -7.25 -1.88
C GLU A 145 19.53 -7.09 -0.87
N GLN A 146 19.52 -5.99 -0.10
CA GLN A 146 20.53 -5.67 0.89
C GLN A 146 20.12 -6.05 2.31
N THR A 147 18.94 -6.61 2.46
CA THR A 147 18.37 -7.01 3.75
C THR A 147 18.50 -8.52 3.98
N THR A 148 18.40 -8.90 5.25
CA THR A 148 18.32 -10.29 5.69
C THR A 148 17.21 -10.39 6.71
N SER A 149 16.24 -11.27 6.45
CA SER A 149 15.12 -11.56 7.35
C SER A 149 14.91 -13.06 7.45
N ASP A 150 14.34 -13.53 8.57
CA ASP A 150 13.93 -14.94 8.68
C ASP A 150 12.83 -15.24 7.68
N TYR A 151 11.88 -14.29 7.46
CA TYR A 151 10.80 -14.40 6.48
C TYR A 151 10.58 -13.10 5.73
N TYR A 152 10.23 -13.24 4.46
CA TYR A 152 9.77 -12.15 3.59
C TYR A 152 8.35 -12.42 3.14
N ILE A 153 7.45 -11.53 3.45
CA ILE A 153 6.05 -11.59 3.00
C ILE A 153 5.93 -10.77 1.72
N ILE A 154 5.44 -11.40 0.65
CA ILE A 154 5.23 -10.78 -0.65
C ILE A 154 3.76 -10.76 -1.03
N ALA A 155 3.38 -9.83 -1.90
CA ALA A 155 1.99 -9.53 -2.21
C ALA A 155 1.25 -10.65 -2.97
N SER A 156 1.98 -11.51 -3.69
CA SER A 156 1.36 -12.51 -4.57
C SER A 156 2.35 -13.62 -4.95
N GLU A 157 1.83 -14.82 -5.23
CA GLU A 157 2.58 -15.94 -5.79
C GLU A 157 3.27 -15.59 -7.12
N ASN A 158 2.66 -14.73 -7.92
CA ASN A 158 3.21 -14.31 -9.21
C ASN A 158 4.49 -13.47 -9.07
N LEU A 159 4.80 -12.96 -7.87
CA LEU A 159 6.07 -12.30 -7.54
C LEU A 159 7.17 -13.26 -7.09
N THR A 160 6.84 -14.50 -6.75
CA THR A 160 7.78 -15.47 -6.19
C THR A 160 9.05 -15.65 -7.05
N PRO A 161 8.99 -15.78 -8.39
CA PRO A 161 10.21 -15.94 -9.18
C PRO A 161 11.19 -14.76 -9.07
N VAL A 162 10.67 -13.54 -8.96
CA VAL A 162 11.48 -12.33 -8.78
C VAL A 162 11.98 -12.21 -7.34
N ALA A 163 11.13 -12.54 -6.38
CA ALA A 163 11.46 -12.47 -4.96
C ALA A 163 12.55 -13.47 -4.57
N LEU A 164 12.49 -14.71 -5.07
CA LEU A 164 13.53 -15.72 -4.81
C LEU A 164 14.91 -15.31 -5.33
N LYS A 165 14.99 -14.59 -6.45
CA LYS A 165 16.26 -14.07 -6.96
C LYS A 165 16.85 -12.97 -6.08
N LYS A 166 16.00 -12.21 -5.37
CA LYS A 166 16.38 -10.99 -4.68
C LYS A 166 16.46 -11.14 -3.16
N LEU A 167 15.61 -11.97 -2.56
CA LEU A 167 15.37 -11.96 -1.11
C LEU A 167 15.85 -13.21 -0.39
N GLY A 168 15.67 -14.40 -0.97
CA GLY A 168 15.98 -15.62 -0.24
C GLY A 168 15.54 -16.89 -0.95
N THR A 169 15.09 -17.89 -0.19
CA THR A 169 14.66 -19.21 -0.65
C THR A 169 13.14 -19.37 -0.60
N ALA A 170 12.63 -20.46 -1.19
CA ALA A 170 11.20 -20.77 -1.14
C ALA A 170 10.68 -21.03 0.29
N GLU A 171 11.56 -21.36 1.23
CA GLU A 171 11.20 -21.60 2.63
C GLU A 171 10.93 -20.32 3.41
N ASN A 172 11.54 -19.19 3.00
CA ASN A 172 11.43 -17.93 3.72
C ASN A 172 10.79 -16.79 2.91
N VAL A 173 10.39 -17.02 1.66
CA VAL A 173 9.65 -16.06 0.83
C VAL A 173 8.22 -16.55 0.67
N LEU A 174 7.29 -15.92 1.40
CA LEU A 174 5.93 -16.39 1.54
C LEU A 174 4.91 -15.40 0.89
N PRO A 175 4.08 -15.87 -0.05
CA PRO A 175 3.13 -15.03 -0.77
C PRO A 175 1.79 -14.88 0.00
N LEU A 176 1.84 -14.42 1.25
CA LEU A 176 0.65 -14.25 2.08
C LEU A 176 -0.18 -13.01 1.74
N GLY A 177 0.36 -12.09 0.93
CA GLY A 177 -0.31 -10.83 0.63
C GLY A 177 0.18 -9.67 1.50
N ILE A 178 -0.20 -8.46 1.11
CA ILE A 178 0.03 -7.25 1.93
C ILE A 178 -1.05 -7.21 3.01
N PRO A 179 -0.70 -7.15 4.31
CA PRO A 179 -1.68 -7.08 5.38
C PRO A 179 -2.62 -5.89 5.25
N ILE A 180 -3.90 -6.18 5.27
CA ILE A 180 -5.02 -5.23 5.21
C ILE A 180 -5.86 -5.36 6.48
N LYS A 181 -6.62 -4.32 6.82
CA LYS A 181 -7.55 -4.38 7.96
C LYS A 181 -8.60 -5.47 7.76
N GLU A 182 -9.03 -6.10 8.85
CA GLU A 182 -9.99 -7.20 8.86
C GLU A 182 -11.32 -6.83 8.16
N GLU A 183 -11.77 -5.59 8.27
CA GLU A 183 -12.97 -5.08 7.60
C GLU A 183 -12.96 -5.23 6.07
N PHE A 184 -11.79 -5.42 5.43
CA PHE A 184 -11.69 -5.67 3.98
C PHE A 184 -11.79 -7.16 3.63
N SER A 185 -11.62 -8.08 4.60
CA SER A 185 -11.80 -9.52 4.36
C SER A 185 -13.26 -9.91 4.19
N GLU A 186 -14.17 -9.15 4.78
CA GLU A 186 -15.60 -9.34 4.68
C GLU A 186 -16.21 -8.51 3.55
N LYS A 187 -17.14 -9.09 2.81
CA LYS A 187 -17.91 -8.39 1.77
C LYS A 187 -19.34 -8.14 2.24
N ILE A 188 -19.71 -6.88 2.29
CA ILE A 188 -21.08 -6.46 2.55
C ILE A 188 -21.82 -6.33 1.22
N SER A 189 -23.10 -6.71 1.16
CA SER A 189 -23.85 -6.56 -0.08
C SER A 189 -23.92 -5.08 -0.49
N ARG A 190 -23.72 -4.81 -1.79
CA ARG A 190 -23.74 -3.45 -2.33
C ARG A 190 -25.02 -2.69 -1.97
N LYS A 191 -26.15 -3.35 -2.00
CA LYS A 191 -27.44 -2.75 -1.62
C LYS A 191 -27.41 -2.26 -0.17
N TYR A 192 -26.98 -3.10 0.77
CA TYR A 192 -26.87 -2.71 2.18
C TYR A 192 -25.86 -1.57 2.38
N ALA A 193 -24.71 -1.66 1.72
CA ALA A 193 -23.68 -0.62 1.82
C ALA A 193 -24.19 0.73 1.29
N ARG A 194 -24.94 0.74 0.17
CA ARG A 194 -25.57 1.95 -0.37
C ARG A 194 -26.63 2.51 0.54
N GLU A 195 -27.49 1.67 1.11
CA GLU A 195 -28.52 2.08 2.08
C GLU A 195 -27.86 2.71 3.34
N ALA A 196 -26.80 2.08 3.88
CA ALA A 196 -26.09 2.57 5.05
C ALA A 196 -25.36 3.91 4.83
N LEU A 197 -24.97 4.21 3.59
CA LEU A 197 -24.25 5.42 3.21
C LEU A 197 -25.15 6.48 2.55
N ASP A 198 -26.45 6.22 2.43
CA ASP A 198 -27.43 7.08 1.71
C ASP A 198 -26.98 7.38 0.25
N ILE A 199 -26.49 6.34 -0.44
CA ILE A 199 -26.05 6.40 -1.83
C ILE A 199 -27.15 5.85 -2.74
N LYS A 200 -27.43 6.54 -3.84
CA LYS A 200 -28.43 6.11 -4.84
C LYS A 200 -28.04 4.77 -5.45
N ASP A 201 -29.04 3.93 -5.73
CA ASP A 201 -28.83 2.63 -6.38
C ASP A 201 -28.62 2.76 -7.89
N LYS A 202 -27.40 3.19 -8.26
CA LYS A 202 -26.91 3.26 -9.63
C LYS A 202 -25.41 3.00 -9.69
N PHE A 203 -24.86 2.81 -10.88
CA PHE A 203 -23.41 2.63 -11.04
C PHE A 203 -22.65 3.73 -10.28
N THR A 204 -21.67 3.37 -9.48
CA THR A 204 -20.97 4.30 -8.60
C THR A 204 -19.46 4.12 -8.72
N VAL A 205 -18.76 5.20 -9.02
CA VAL A 205 -17.30 5.25 -9.16
C VAL A 205 -16.68 5.82 -7.89
N LEU A 206 -15.78 5.08 -7.26
CA LEU A 206 -14.96 5.57 -6.14
C LEU A 206 -13.64 6.16 -6.69
N ILE A 207 -13.30 7.38 -6.30
CA ILE A 207 -12.01 8.00 -6.62
C ILE A 207 -11.21 8.17 -5.34
N MET A 208 -10.05 7.48 -5.24
CA MET A 208 -9.20 7.52 -4.06
C MET A 208 -7.73 7.54 -4.47
N MET A 209 -7.13 8.76 -4.55
CA MET A 209 -5.79 8.99 -5.06
C MET A 209 -4.71 9.05 -3.96
N GLY A 210 -4.88 8.24 -2.88
CA GLY A 210 -3.98 8.17 -1.74
C GLY A 210 -4.26 9.23 -0.67
N SER A 211 -3.63 9.07 0.52
CA SER A 211 -3.92 9.86 1.73
C SER A 211 -3.65 11.37 1.60
N MET A 212 -2.76 11.76 0.69
CA MET A 212 -2.43 13.17 0.42
C MET A 212 -3.29 13.76 -0.71
N GLY A 213 -4.02 12.93 -1.46
CA GLY A 213 -4.81 13.30 -2.62
C GLY A 213 -3.98 14.01 -3.71
N TYR A 214 -4.05 13.53 -4.94
CA TYR A 214 -3.43 14.21 -6.09
C TYR A 214 -4.43 15.24 -6.63
N ALA A 215 -4.40 16.47 -6.09
CA ALA A 215 -5.45 17.46 -6.28
C ALA A 215 -5.80 17.74 -7.75
N ASN A 216 -4.82 17.99 -8.58
CA ASN A 216 -5.08 18.31 -10.00
C ASN A 216 -5.59 17.08 -10.77
N ALA A 217 -4.93 15.93 -10.62
CA ALA A 217 -5.34 14.70 -11.27
C ALA A 217 -6.76 14.27 -10.86
N THR A 218 -7.11 14.39 -9.58
CA THR A 218 -8.47 14.06 -9.10
C THR A 218 -9.53 14.99 -9.70
N VAL A 219 -9.27 16.29 -9.76
CA VAL A 219 -10.18 17.25 -10.39
C VAL A 219 -10.36 16.98 -11.88
N ASP A 220 -9.27 16.65 -12.58
CA ASP A 220 -9.32 16.35 -14.02
C ASP A 220 -10.10 15.05 -14.29
N ILE A 221 -9.90 14.01 -13.47
CA ILE A 221 -10.68 12.76 -13.54
C ILE A 221 -12.18 13.04 -13.33
N VAL A 222 -12.54 13.81 -12.30
CA VAL A 222 -13.95 14.18 -12.04
C VAL A 222 -14.56 14.92 -13.24
N LYS A 223 -13.84 15.86 -13.85
CA LYS A 223 -14.31 16.59 -15.04
C LYS A 223 -14.47 15.68 -16.27
N GLN A 224 -13.54 14.71 -16.48
CA GLN A 224 -13.68 13.73 -17.54
C GLN A 224 -14.95 12.88 -17.34
N LEU A 225 -15.16 12.38 -16.13
CA LEU A 225 -16.36 11.61 -15.79
C LEU A 225 -17.66 12.42 -15.92
N ASP A 226 -17.64 13.69 -15.54
CA ASP A 226 -18.81 14.56 -15.65
C ASP A 226 -19.23 14.84 -17.11
N SER A 227 -18.32 14.64 -18.06
CA SER A 227 -18.60 14.81 -19.49
C SER A 227 -19.36 13.64 -20.12
N LEU A 228 -19.41 12.47 -19.46
CA LEU A 228 -20.17 11.32 -19.95
C LEU A 228 -21.67 11.52 -19.84
N ASP A 229 -22.42 10.97 -20.76
CA ASP A 229 -23.89 10.98 -20.72
C ASP A 229 -24.48 9.83 -19.87
N ASP A 230 -23.70 8.77 -19.60
CA ASP A 230 -24.12 7.63 -18.77
C ASP A 230 -24.59 8.08 -17.38
N ASP A 231 -25.63 7.44 -16.82
CA ASP A 231 -26.14 7.74 -15.48
C ASP A 231 -25.38 6.97 -14.39
N PHE A 232 -24.54 7.69 -13.63
CA PHE A 232 -23.76 7.14 -12.52
C PHE A 232 -23.45 8.21 -11.46
N SER A 233 -23.01 7.75 -10.29
CA SER A 233 -22.54 8.61 -9.19
C SER A 233 -21.03 8.56 -9.07
N ILE A 234 -20.46 9.63 -8.53
CA ILE A 234 -19.03 9.76 -8.23
C ILE A 234 -18.87 9.97 -6.72
N ILE A 235 -18.01 9.16 -6.10
CA ILE A 235 -17.56 9.36 -4.73
C ILE A 235 -16.08 9.69 -4.77
N ALA A 236 -15.69 10.83 -4.22
CA ALA A 236 -14.28 11.24 -4.14
C ALA A 236 -13.82 11.31 -2.69
N VAL A 237 -12.76 10.55 -2.36
CA VAL A 237 -12.12 10.58 -1.03
C VAL A 237 -10.83 11.39 -1.13
N CYS A 238 -10.81 12.57 -0.49
CA CYS A 238 -9.72 13.52 -0.53
C CYS A 238 -8.64 13.28 0.54
N GLY A 239 -8.88 12.36 1.48
CA GLY A 239 -8.00 12.12 2.61
C GLY A 239 -7.78 13.41 3.43
N LYS A 240 -6.53 13.71 3.75
CA LYS A 240 -6.15 14.89 4.54
C LYS A 240 -6.10 16.19 3.72
N ASN A 241 -6.32 16.13 2.40
CA ASN A 241 -6.23 17.30 1.51
C ASN A 241 -7.53 18.15 1.52
N LYS A 242 -7.60 19.10 2.47
CA LYS A 242 -8.74 20.02 2.60
C LYS A 242 -8.96 20.88 1.35
N GLY A 243 -7.87 21.36 0.73
CA GLY A 243 -7.96 22.18 -0.48
C GLY A 243 -8.52 21.41 -1.69
N LEU A 244 -8.26 20.11 -1.80
CA LEU A 244 -8.91 19.27 -2.81
C LEU A 244 -10.39 19.13 -2.54
N LYS A 245 -10.78 18.88 -1.28
CA LYS A 245 -12.20 18.80 -0.88
C LYS A 245 -12.96 20.07 -1.23
N GLU A 246 -12.38 21.23 -0.92
CA GLU A 246 -12.99 22.53 -1.26
C GLU A 246 -13.13 22.72 -2.78
N LYS A 247 -12.08 22.38 -3.56
CA LYS A 247 -12.12 22.46 -5.02
C LYS A 247 -13.21 21.56 -5.61
N LEU A 248 -13.34 20.33 -5.15
CA LEU A 248 -14.35 19.39 -5.65
C LEU A 248 -15.77 19.82 -5.28
N ASN A 249 -15.98 20.31 -4.06
CA ASN A 249 -17.28 20.85 -3.63
C ASN A 249 -17.69 22.11 -4.41
N ALA A 250 -16.74 22.87 -4.96
CA ALA A 250 -17.00 24.04 -5.77
C ALA A 250 -17.27 23.72 -7.25
N LEU A 251 -17.11 22.45 -7.68
CA LEU A 251 -17.43 22.06 -9.05
C LEU A 251 -18.95 22.03 -9.25
N ASN A 252 -19.38 22.60 -10.37
CA ASN A 252 -20.74 22.44 -10.84
C ASN A 252 -20.80 21.23 -11.76
N THR A 253 -21.13 20.04 -11.22
CA THR A 253 -21.18 18.78 -11.93
C THR A 253 -22.61 18.39 -12.31
N LYS A 254 -22.75 17.72 -13.47
CA LYS A 254 -24.02 17.08 -13.89
C LYS A 254 -24.25 15.78 -13.12
N LYS A 255 -23.17 15.12 -12.69
CA LYS A 255 -23.22 13.87 -11.93
C LYS A 255 -23.44 14.12 -10.44
N ASP A 256 -24.05 13.15 -9.76
CA ASP A 256 -24.09 13.13 -8.29
C ASP A 256 -22.65 12.93 -7.78
N LEU A 257 -22.03 14.02 -7.29
CA LEU A 257 -20.69 14.01 -6.73
C LEU A 257 -20.75 14.09 -5.21
N ILE A 258 -20.30 13.06 -4.53
CA ILE A 258 -20.19 12.99 -3.07
C ILE A 258 -18.71 13.10 -2.68
N VAL A 259 -18.36 14.08 -1.85
CA VAL A 259 -16.97 14.41 -1.51
C VAL A 259 -16.70 14.16 -0.03
N TYR A 260 -15.88 13.13 0.25
CA TYR A 260 -15.39 12.85 1.59
C TYR A 260 -14.01 13.49 1.82
N GLY A 261 -13.73 13.89 3.06
CA GLY A 261 -12.38 14.18 3.53
C GLY A 261 -11.65 12.89 3.90
N PHE A 262 -10.94 12.93 5.04
CA PHE A 262 -10.46 11.70 5.69
C PHE A 262 -11.66 10.97 6.29
N CYS A 263 -11.77 9.69 6.02
CA CYS A 263 -12.84 8.83 6.54
C CYS A 263 -12.29 7.44 6.86
N ASP A 264 -12.90 6.78 7.83
CA ASP A 264 -12.46 5.47 8.33
C ASP A 264 -13.28 4.30 7.74
N ASN A 265 -14.38 4.59 7.04
CA ASN A 265 -15.29 3.61 6.46
C ASN A 265 -15.00 3.27 4.99
N ILE A 266 -13.72 3.23 4.62
CA ILE A 266 -13.29 2.95 3.23
C ILE A 266 -13.77 1.57 2.75
N SER A 267 -13.74 0.57 3.61
CA SER A 267 -14.23 -0.77 3.31
C SER A 267 -15.69 -0.76 2.86
N LEU A 268 -16.56 -0.05 3.60
CA LEU A 268 -17.98 0.09 3.27
C LEU A 268 -18.18 0.91 1.98
N LEU A 269 -17.38 1.96 1.74
CA LEU A 269 -17.41 2.72 0.49
C LEU A 269 -17.03 1.85 -0.71
N MET A 270 -16.04 0.97 -0.56
CA MET A 270 -15.67 0.01 -1.62
C MET A 270 -16.80 -0.98 -1.91
N ASP A 271 -17.49 -1.49 -0.87
CA ASP A 271 -18.64 -2.38 -1.05
C ASP A 271 -19.83 -1.69 -1.76
N ALA A 272 -20.00 -0.37 -1.56
CA ALA A 272 -21.07 0.42 -2.20
C ALA A 272 -20.78 0.75 -3.68
N CYS A 273 -19.53 0.71 -4.11
CA CYS A 273 -19.10 1.13 -5.44
C CYS A 273 -19.02 -0.01 -6.46
N ASP A 274 -19.00 0.31 -7.74
CA ASP A 274 -18.87 -0.62 -8.87
C ASP A 274 -17.46 -0.69 -9.41
N CYS A 275 -16.67 0.34 -9.22
CA CYS A 275 -15.24 0.38 -9.54
C CYS A 275 -14.53 1.45 -8.72
N ILE A 276 -13.20 1.36 -8.67
CA ILE A 276 -12.34 2.35 -8.05
C ILE A 276 -11.33 2.91 -9.05
N ILE A 277 -11.14 4.23 -9.04
CA ILE A 277 -10.02 4.91 -9.70
C ILE A 277 -9.02 5.27 -8.62
N THR A 278 -7.82 4.72 -8.69
CA THR A 278 -6.78 4.93 -7.68
C THR A 278 -5.40 4.94 -8.31
N LYS A 279 -4.39 5.37 -7.57
CA LYS A 279 -3.00 5.18 -7.98
C LYS A 279 -2.55 3.74 -7.67
N PRO A 280 -1.53 3.20 -8.36
CA PRO A 280 -1.08 1.82 -8.18
C PRO A 280 -0.23 1.63 -6.91
N GLY A 281 -0.79 2.00 -5.75
CA GLY A 281 -0.17 1.78 -4.45
C GLY A 281 -0.47 0.38 -3.92
N GLY A 282 0.49 -0.26 -3.25
CA GLY A 282 0.34 -1.64 -2.79
C GLY A 282 -0.88 -1.89 -1.90
N LEU A 283 -1.09 -1.05 -0.88
CA LEU A 283 -2.17 -1.26 0.09
C LEU A 283 -3.57 -1.04 -0.53
N SER A 284 -3.84 0.13 -1.11
CA SER A 284 -5.19 0.44 -1.63
C SER A 284 -5.64 -0.51 -2.74
N THR A 285 -4.69 -1.00 -3.55
CA THR A 285 -4.99 -2.02 -4.56
C THR A 285 -5.23 -3.39 -3.93
N SER A 286 -4.54 -3.76 -2.84
CA SER A 286 -4.81 -4.98 -2.07
C SER A 286 -6.19 -4.94 -1.42
N GLU A 287 -6.59 -3.82 -0.84
CA GLU A 287 -7.92 -3.58 -0.26
C GLU A 287 -9.01 -3.70 -1.33
N ALA A 288 -8.84 -3.04 -2.49
CA ALA A 288 -9.78 -3.12 -3.60
C ALA A 288 -9.90 -4.55 -4.17
N MET A 289 -8.78 -5.28 -4.29
CA MET A 289 -8.80 -6.68 -4.71
C MET A 289 -9.52 -7.58 -3.69
N ALA A 290 -9.29 -7.37 -2.39
CA ALA A 290 -9.98 -8.13 -1.34
C ALA A 290 -11.50 -7.95 -1.42
N LYS A 291 -11.97 -6.73 -1.76
CA LYS A 291 -13.38 -6.43 -2.00
C LYS A 291 -13.89 -6.95 -3.37
N GLY A 292 -13.01 -7.39 -4.25
CA GLY A 292 -13.38 -7.80 -5.62
C GLY A 292 -13.84 -6.64 -6.49
N LEU A 293 -13.35 -5.43 -6.19
CA LEU A 293 -13.76 -4.19 -6.85
C LEU A 293 -12.90 -3.96 -8.10
N PRO A 294 -13.49 -3.78 -9.30
CA PRO A 294 -12.78 -3.42 -10.52
C PRO A 294 -11.90 -2.19 -10.34
N ILE A 295 -10.63 -2.28 -10.75
CA ILE A 295 -9.61 -1.26 -10.49
C ILE A 295 -9.24 -0.54 -11.78
N ILE A 296 -9.25 0.79 -11.74
CA ILE A 296 -8.71 1.67 -12.78
C ILE A 296 -7.52 2.42 -12.17
N LEU A 297 -6.34 2.24 -12.73
CA LEU A 297 -5.10 2.83 -12.23
C LEU A 297 -4.78 4.14 -12.94
N ALA A 298 -4.40 5.15 -12.15
CA ALA A 298 -4.07 6.47 -12.63
C ALA A 298 -2.80 7.03 -11.95
N ASN A 299 -2.07 7.87 -12.67
CA ASN A 299 -0.99 8.71 -12.14
C ASN A 299 0.05 7.96 -11.29
N PRO A 300 0.73 6.91 -11.81
CA PRO A 300 1.76 6.21 -11.07
C PRO A 300 2.94 7.12 -10.74
N ILE A 301 3.47 7.00 -9.53
CA ILE A 301 4.77 7.57 -9.20
C ILE A 301 5.84 6.79 -9.97
N PRO A 302 6.76 7.47 -10.68
CA PRO A 302 7.83 6.82 -11.43
C PRO A 302 8.66 5.85 -10.59
N GLY A 303 9.00 4.71 -11.18
CA GLY A 303 9.81 3.66 -10.56
C GLY A 303 8.95 2.59 -9.89
N GLN A 304 8.57 2.74 -8.63
CA GLN A 304 7.91 1.70 -7.85
C GLN A 304 6.44 1.50 -8.27
N GLU A 305 5.66 2.58 -8.35
CA GLU A 305 4.25 2.48 -8.73
C GLU A 305 4.06 2.15 -10.23
N GLU A 306 5.01 2.54 -11.11
CA GLU A 306 5.02 2.08 -12.50
C GLU A 306 5.11 0.54 -12.58
N ARG A 307 5.93 -0.09 -11.73
CA ARG A 307 6.06 -1.54 -11.68
C ARG A 307 4.86 -2.23 -11.04
N ASN A 308 4.24 -1.61 -10.03
CA ASN A 308 2.98 -2.09 -9.50
C ASN A 308 1.90 -2.09 -10.60
N LEU A 309 1.84 -1.00 -11.40
CA LEU A 309 0.93 -0.89 -12.54
C LEU A 309 1.20 -1.98 -13.57
N GLU A 310 2.47 -2.18 -13.98
CA GLU A 310 2.86 -3.24 -14.91
C GLU A 310 2.42 -4.63 -14.41
N PHE A 311 2.60 -4.91 -13.11
CA PHE A 311 2.16 -6.15 -12.48
C PHE A 311 0.64 -6.31 -12.56
N MET A 312 -0.13 -5.28 -12.19
CA MET A 312 -1.59 -5.31 -12.20
C MET A 312 -2.14 -5.53 -13.61
N GLN A 313 -1.60 -4.81 -14.60
CA GLN A 313 -2.00 -4.95 -16.00
C GLN A 313 -1.66 -6.33 -16.56
N SER A 314 -0.42 -6.83 -16.33
CA SER A 314 0.02 -8.14 -16.84
C SER A 314 -0.78 -9.31 -16.26
N ASN A 315 -1.36 -9.13 -15.06
CA ASN A 315 -2.26 -10.10 -14.44
C ASN A 315 -3.75 -9.88 -14.78
N GLY A 316 -4.06 -8.83 -15.56
CA GLY A 316 -5.43 -8.51 -15.98
C GLY A 316 -6.37 -8.14 -14.82
N VAL A 317 -5.84 -7.59 -13.71
CA VAL A 317 -6.62 -7.20 -12.53
C VAL A 317 -6.97 -5.72 -12.49
N ALA A 318 -6.43 -4.93 -13.42
CA ALA A 318 -6.70 -3.50 -13.49
C ALA A 318 -6.64 -2.99 -14.93
N MET A 319 -7.43 -1.95 -15.21
CA MET A 319 -7.28 -1.07 -16.36
C MET A 319 -6.32 0.07 -15.97
N SER A 320 -5.66 0.69 -16.93
CA SER A 320 -4.77 1.83 -16.68
C SER A 320 -5.12 3.00 -17.57
N LEU A 321 -5.21 4.19 -16.98
CA LEU A 321 -5.41 5.42 -17.72
C LEU A 321 -4.15 5.82 -18.48
N SER A 322 -4.36 6.42 -19.63
CA SER A 322 -3.34 7.03 -20.49
C SER A 322 -3.93 8.26 -21.19
N ASP A 323 -3.12 8.97 -21.98
CA ASP A 323 -3.58 10.11 -22.77
C ASP A 323 -4.66 9.70 -23.81
N GLU A 324 -4.61 8.45 -24.28
CA GLU A 324 -5.55 7.90 -25.26
C GLU A 324 -6.75 7.17 -24.62
N PHE A 325 -6.57 6.63 -23.40
CA PHE A 325 -7.57 5.89 -22.63
C PHE A 325 -7.85 6.60 -21.31
N THR A 326 -8.72 7.58 -21.37
CA THR A 326 -9.08 8.50 -20.28
C THR A 326 -10.10 7.90 -19.31
N ALA A 327 -10.36 8.56 -18.18
CA ALA A 327 -11.24 8.02 -17.12
C ALA A 327 -12.68 7.81 -17.60
N ASP A 328 -13.19 8.71 -18.44
CA ASP A 328 -14.51 8.58 -19.08
C ASP A 328 -14.59 7.31 -19.92
N LYS A 329 -13.60 7.04 -20.78
CA LYS A 329 -13.55 5.83 -21.61
C LYS A 329 -13.48 4.55 -20.75
N ALA A 330 -12.66 4.55 -19.70
CA ALA A 330 -12.51 3.40 -18.82
C ALA A 330 -13.80 3.09 -18.06
N VAL A 331 -14.50 4.10 -17.55
CA VAL A 331 -15.78 3.92 -16.84
C VAL A 331 -16.90 3.54 -17.81
N HIS A 332 -16.96 4.17 -18.99
CA HIS A 332 -17.92 3.79 -20.05
C HIS A 332 -17.76 2.32 -20.45
N GLU A 333 -16.51 1.84 -20.58
CA GLU A 333 -16.21 0.43 -20.86
C GLU A 333 -16.78 -0.49 -19.79
N LEU A 334 -16.64 -0.15 -18.50
CA LEU A 334 -17.19 -0.97 -17.40
C LEU A 334 -18.73 -0.93 -17.31
N ILE A 335 -19.36 0.16 -17.77
CA ILE A 335 -20.82 0.29 -17.80
C ILE A 335 -21.39 -0.50 -18.97
N CYS A 336 -20.80 -0.36 -20.17
CA CYS A 336 -21.37 -0.90 -21.41
C CYS A 336 -20.95 -2.34 -21.71
N ASN A 337 -19.83 -2.83 -21.15
CA ASN A 337 -19.28 -4.15 -21.43
C ASN A 337 -19.18 -5.03 -20.17
N PRO A 338 -20.29 -5.70 -19.76
CA PRO A 338 -20.32 -6.58 -18.59
C PRO A 338 -19.22 -7.65 -18.60
N ASP A 339 -18.91 -8.22 -19.77
CA ASP A 339 -17.87 -9.25 -19.92
C ASP A 339 -16.48 -8.76 -19.50
N VAL A 340 -16.16 -7.49 -19.76
CA VAL A 340 -14.89 -6.87 -19.34
C VAL A 340 -14.86 -6.74 -17.82
N LYS A 341 -15.96 -6.28 -17.23
CA LYS A 341 -16.11 -6.15 -15.77
C LYS A 341 -16.00 -7.51 -15.08
N GLU A 342 -16.71 -8.53 -15.58
CA GLU A 342 -16.67 -9.89 -15.05
C GLU A 342 -15.28 -10.49 -15.13
N LYS A 343 -14.57 -10.30 -16.25
CA LYS A 343 -13.20 -10.78 -16.42
C LYS A 343 -12.20 -10.13 -15.46
N LEU A 344 -12.33 -8.83 -15.20
CA LEU A 344 -11.54 -8.15 -14.18
C LEU A 344 -11.81 -8.75 -12.79
N ILE A 345 -13.08 -8.93 -12.41
CA ILE A 345 -13.47 -9.49 -11.11
C ILE A 345 -12.95 -10.92 -10.96
N GLU A 346 -13.04 -11.75 -11.99
CA GLU A 346 -12.51 -13.11 -12.00
C GLU A 346 -11.00 -13.15 -11.75
N ASN A 347 -10.24 -12.30 -12.46
CA ASN A 347 -8.80 -12.19 -12.27
C ASN A 347 -8.44 -11.63 -10.87
N ILE A 348 -9.17 -10.63 -10.40
CA ILE A 348 -9.02 -10.05 -9.05
C ILE A 348 -9.23 -11.13 -7.99
N ASN A 349 -10.32 -11.88 -8.06
CA ASN A 349 -10.64 -12.93 -7.07
C ASN A 349 -9.58 -14.05 -7.04
N ARG A 350 -8.92 -14.31 -8.16
CA ARG A 350 -7.83 -15.29 -8.23
C ARG A 350 -6.56 -14.80 -7.53
N LEU A 351 -6.30 -13.49 -7.54
CA LEU A 351 -5.06 -12.91 -7.03
C LEU A 351 -5.20 -12.31 -5.62
N ALA A 352 -6.42 -11.99 -5.22
CA ALA A 352 -6.72 -11.35 -3.94
C ALA A 352 -6.27 -12.18 -2.74
N LYS A 353 -5.81 -11.50 -1.68
CA LYS A 353 -5.40 -12.06 -0.40
C LYS A 353 -6.22 -11.41 0.74
N PRO A 354 -7.53 -11.69 0.83
CA PRO A 354 -8.39 -11.03 1.81
C PRO A 354 -8.01 -11.35 3.26
N TYR A 355 -7.39 -12.50 3.51
CA TYR A 355 -7.00 -12.95 4.85
C TYR A 355 -5.50 -12.74 5.15
N SER A 356 -4.80 -11.88 4.40
CA SER A 356 -3.36 -11.65 4.51
C SER A 356 -2.88 -11.31 5.92
N THR A 357 -3.67 -10.58 6.71
CA THR A 357 -3.34 -10.24 8.11
C THR A 357 -3.48 -11.44 9.02
N HIS A 358 -4.57 -12.20 8.89
CA HIS A 358 -4.79 -13.46 9.61
C HIS A 358 -3.67 -14.45 9.31
N ASP A 359 -3.37 -14.69 8.03
CA ASP A 359 -2.36 -15.67 7.60
C ASP A 359 -0.96 -15.31 8.12
N LEU A 360 -0.65 -14.00 8.18
CA LEU A 360 0.60 -13.53 8.77
C LEU A 360 0.61 -13.71 10.30
N ALA A 361 -0.50 -13.47 10.97
CA ALA A 361 -0.60 -13.71 12.42
C ALA A 361 -0.43 -15.18 12.75
N GLU A 362 -1.04 -16.10 12.00
CA GLU A 362 -0.85 -17.56 12.16
C GLU A 362 0.63 -17.93 11.97
N LEU A 363 1.30 -17.42 10.94
CA LEU A 363 2.73 -17.62 10.76
C LEU A 363 3.53 -17.15 12.00
N ILE A 364 3.21 -15.99 12.57
CA ILE A 364 3.87 -15.46 13.77
C ILE A 364 3.70 -16.42 14.94
N TYR A 365 2.52 -17.02 15.14
CA TYR A 365 2.29 -18.01 16.18
C TYR A 365 3.05 -19.31 15.95
N GLU A 366 3.11 -19.79 14.70
CA GLU A 366 3.84 -21.01 14.33
C GLU A 366 5.35 -20.93 14.58
N ILE A 367 5.97 -19.77 14.30
CA ILE A 367 7.43 -19.61 14.45
C ILE A 367 7.89 -19.38 15.89
N ILE A 368 6.97 -19.13 16.83
CA ILE A 368 7.28 -18.91 18.25
C ILE A 368 7.04 -20.18 19.08
N ASN A 369 6.07 -21.00 18.69
CA ASN A 369 5.78 -22.27 19.33
C ASN A 369 6.69 -23.39 18.83
#